data_7a82badbfad7b870e7e0e631c42912d7
#
_entry.id   7a82badbfad7b870e7e0e631c42912d7
#
_cell.length_a   1.000
_cell.length_b   1.000
_cell.length_c   1.000
_cell.angle_alpha   90.00
_cell.angle_beta   90.00
_cell.angle_gamma   90.00
#
_symmetry.space_group_name_H-M   'P 1'
#
loop_
_entity.id
_entity.type
_entity.pdbx_description
1 polymer ?
#
loop_
_entity_poly.entity_id
_entity_poly.type
_entity_poly.pdbx_seq_one_letter_code
_entity_poly.pdbx_strand_id
1 'polypeptide(L)'
;MALRSRLWELSSVCRNPGCGVAALSTSSKPAVKPEADVVENEAVAPEFTNRNPRNLELLAVARKERGWRTVWPSREFWHRLRVIRTQHHIEAFVEHRSGQVVVSASTREWAIKRHLYSTRNVVACESVGRVLAERCLEAGINFMVYQPTPWEAASDSTLRSND
;
A
#
# COMPACT_ATOMS: atom_id res chain seq x y z
N MET A 1 13.92 9.84 50.98
CA MET A 1 13.89 11.29 50.60
C MET A 1 12.85 11.39 49.49
N ALA A 2 11.63 11.65 49.80
CA ALA A 2 10.98 12.92 50.11
C ALA A 2 10.73 13.78 48.87
N LEU A 3 9.40 13.80 48.45
CA LEU A 3 8.58 14.96 48.17
C LEU A 3 8.84 15.71 46.84
N ARG A 4 7.86 16.12 46.03
CA ARG A 4 6.70 16.91 46.35
C ARG A 4 5.65 16.93 45.21
N SER A 5 4.43 16.78 45.59
CA SER A 5 3.17 17.20 44.98
C SER A 5 3.10 18.71 44.69
N ARG A 6 2.46 19.11 43.59
CA ARG A 6 1.73 20.40 43.54
C ARG A 6 0.46 20.28 42.73
N LEU A 7 -0.62 20.31 43.47
CA LEU A 7 -1.97 20.73 43.10
C LEU A 7 -1.94 22.21 42.69
N TRP A 8 -2.70 22.56 41.66
CA TRP A 8 -3.22 23.92 41.49
C TRP A 8 -4.68 23.84 41.10
N GLU A 9 -5.48 24.04 42.14
CA GLU A 9 -6.85 24.56 42.03
C GLU A 9 -6.75 26.07 41.81
N LEU A 10 -7.54 26.59 40.92
CA LEU A 10 -8.07 27.93 41.00
C LEU A 10 -9.48 27.99 40.42
N SER A 11 -10.39 27.96 41.33
CA SER A 11 -11.77 28.43 41.23
C SER A 11 -11.82 29.94 40.96
N SER A 12 -12.59 30.37 40.00
CA SER A 12 -13.09 31.73 39.97
C SER A 12 -14.55 31.79 39.57
N VAL A 13 -15.33 32.05 40.57
CA VAL A 13 -16.75 32.37 40.52
C VAL A 13 -16.87 33.84 40.06
N CYS A 14 -17.66 34.08 39.03
CA CYS A 14 -18.24 35.40 38.79
C CYS A 14 -19.74 35.25 38.63
N ARG A 15 -20.41 35.64 39.74
CA ARG A 15 -21.84 35.96 39.77
C ARG A 15 -22.02 37.34 39.13
N ASN A 16 -23.04 37.49 38.31
CA ASN A 16 -23.62 38.78 38.04
C ASN A 16 -25.12 38.69 37.92
N PRO A 17 -25.88 39.50 38.66
CA PRO A 17 -27.30 39.48 38.66
C PRO A 17 -27.91 40.56 37.78
N GLY A 18 -29.01 40.24 37.15
CA GLY A 18 -30.14 41.10 37.02
C GLY A 18 -30.34 41.99 35.82
N CYS A 19 -31.58 41.97 35.42
CA CYS A 19 -32.38 42.88 34.59
C CYS A 19 -32.68 42.32 33.21
N GLY A 20 -33.88 41.91 32.94
CA GLY A 20 -35.06 42.71 32.84
C GLY A 20 -35.66 42.53 31.44
N VAL A 21 -36.72 41.74 31.34
CA VAL A 21 -37.90 41.80 30.44
C VAL A 21 -37.73 42.42 29.06
N ALA A 22 -37.92 41.58 28.02
CA ALA A 22 -38.82 41.91 26.91
C ALA A 22 -39.17 40.62 26.14
N ALA A 23 -40.40 40.18 26.27
CA ALA A 23 -40.96 39.14 25.42
C ALA A 23 -41.22 39.72 24.03
N LEU A 24 -40.49 39.25 23.05
CA LEU A 24 -40.85 39.37 21.65
C LEU A 24 -40.99 37.96 21.09
N SER A 25 -42.22 37.54 20.96
CA SER A 25 -42.61 36.35 20.21
C SER A 25 -42.31 36.59 18.74
N THR A 26 -41.17 36.15 18.28
CA THR A 26 -40.92 35.92 16.86
C THR A 26 -41.16 34.46 16.53
N SER A 27 -42.25 34.25 15.79
CA SER A 27 -42.52 32.99 15.11
C SER A 27 -41.32 32.57 14.31
N SER A 28 -40.53 31.67 14.88
CA SER A 28 -39.44 31.02 14.12
C SER A 28 -40.07 29.97 13.22
N LYS A 29 -40.11 30.31 11.94
CA LYS A 29 -40.22 29.34 10.86
C LYS A 29 -39.32 28.13 11.16
N PRO A 30 -39.82 26.88 11.06
CA PRO A 30 -38.94 25.72 11.22
C PRO A 30 -37.84 25.84 10.17
N ALA A 31 -36.61 25.91 10.64
CA ALA A 31 -35.45 25.81 9.76
C ALA A 31 -35.53 24.44 9.07
N VAL A 32 -35.81 24.46 7.80
CA VAL A 32 -35.63 23.30 6.93
C VAL A 32 -34.15 22.94 7.07
N LYS A 33 -33.89 21.84 7.73
CA LYS A 33 -32.59 21.20 7.71
C LYS A 33 -32.22 21.07 6.23
N PRO A 34 -31.05 21.57 5.76
CA PRO A 34 -30.62 21.24 4.44
C PRO A 34 -30.52 19.72 4.39
N GLU A 35 -31.39 19.11 3.61
CA GLU A 35 -31.26 17.73 3.20
C GLU A 35 -29.88 17.69 2.52
N ALA A 36 -28.92 17.00 3.14
CA ALA A 36 -27.63 16.79 2.53
C ALA A 36 -27.92 16.09 1.20
N ASP A 37 -27.65 16.80 0.11
CA ASP A 37 -27.71 16.22 -1.21
C ASP A 37 -26.89 14.94 -1.17
N VAL A 38 -27.57 13.80 -1.18
CA VAL A 38 -26.94 12.50 -1.30
C VAL A 38 -26.21 12.56 -2.62
N VAL A 39 -24.87 12.64 -2.53
CA VAL A 39 -24.04 12.71 -3.73
C VAL A 39 -24.36 11.43 -4.50
N GLU A 40 -24.98 11.58 -5.65
CA GLU A 40 -25.51 10.50 -6.49
C GLU A 40 -24.44 9.42 -6.80
N ASN A 41 -23.17 9.80 -6.66
CA ASN A 41 -22.01 8.92 -6.79
C ASN A 41 -21.70 8.02 -5.56
N GLU A 42 -22.33 8.24 -4.42
CA GLU A 42 -22.14 7.40 -3.23
C GLU A 42 -23.06 6.17 -3.21
N ALA A 43 -24.15 6.22 -3.95
CA ALA A 43 -25.06 5.10 -4.10
C ALA A 43 -24.51 4.11 -5.14
N VAL A 44 -23.78 3.10 -4.68
CA VAL A 44 -23.36 2.00 -5.56
C VAL A 44 -24.58 1.15 -5.89
N ALA A 45 -24.91 1.01 -7.18
CA ALA A 45 -25.97 0.12 -7.62
C ALA A 45 -25.71 -1.31 -7.15
N PRO A 46 -26.71 -2.02 -6.58
CA PRO A 46 -26.52 -3.38 -6.05
C PRO A 46 -26.08 -4.38 -7.12
N GLU A 47 -26.35 -4.10 -8.38
CA GLU A 47 -25.93 -4.91 -9.52
C GLU A 47 -24.53 -4.56 -10.06
N PHE A 48 -23.87 -3.57 -9.43
CA PHE A 48 -22.53 -3.18 -9.88
C PHE A 48 -21.53 -4.32 -9.70
N THR A 49 -21.04 -4.84 -10.80
CA THR A 49 -19.99 -5.86 -10.82
C THR A 49 -18.69 -5.21 -11.27
N ASN A 50 -17.68 -5.25 -10.42
CA ASN A 50 -16.35 -4.77 -10.79
C ASN A 50 -15.73 -5.75 -11.82
N ARG A 51 -15.71 -5.35 -13.09
CA ARG A 51 -15.12 -6.15 -14.18
C ARG A 51 -13.59 -6.11 -14.20
N ASN A 52 -12.99 -5.14 -13.52
CA ASN A 52 -11.54 -5.03 -13.41
C ASN A 52 -11.12 -5.08 -11.94
N PRO A 53 -10.89 -6.28 -11.36
CA PRO A 53 -10.49 -6.43 -9.96
C PRO A 53 -9.16 -5.74 -9.65
N ARG A 54 -8.32 -5.52 -10.64
CA ARG A 54 -7.03 -4.86 -10.51
C ARG A 54 -7.15 -3.35 -10.28
N ASN A 55 -8.28 -2.75 -10.62
CA ASN A 55 -8.53 -1.34 -10.35
C ASN A 55 -8.40 -1.00 -8.86
N LEU A 56 -8.86 -1.89 -7.99
CA LEU A 56 -8.75 -1.72 -6.54
C LEU A 56 -7.29 -1.78 -6.04
N GLU A 57 -6.44 -2.55 -6.70
CA GLU A 57 -5.01 -2.63 -6.38
C GLU A 57 -4.29 -1.35 -6.82
N LEU A 58 -4.62 -0.82 -7.98
CA LEU A 58 -4.08 0.46 -8.48
C LEU A 58 -4.46 1.63 -7.57
N LEU A 59 -5.66 1.63 -7.03
CA LEU A 59 -6.15 2.62 -6.06
C LEU A 59 -5.64 2.36 -4.63
N ALA A 60 -4.88 1.29 -4.40
CA ALA A 60 -4.36 0.87 -3.11
C ALA A 60 -5.43 0.55 -2.04
N VAL A 61 -6.68 0.30 -2.46
CA VAL A 61 -7.82 -0.03 -1.58
C VAL A 61 -8.15 -1.53 -1.55
N ALA A 62 -7.55 -2.36 -2.40
CA ALA A 62 -7.76 -3.79 -2.40
C ALA A 62 -7.37 -4.42 -1.05
N ARG A 63 -8.13 -5.44 -0.63
CA ARG A 63 -7.84 -6.14 0.63
C ARG A 63 -6.57 -6.97 0.49
N LYS A 64 -5.66 -6.80 1.46
CA LYS A 64 -4.48 -7.67 1.65
C LYS A 64 -4.79 -8.74 2.69
N GLU A 65 -4.13 -9.88 2.58
CA GLU A 65 -4.24 -10.95 3.57
C GLU A 65 -3.41 -10.60 4.81
N ARG A 66 -4.07 -10.09 5.86
CA ARG A 66 -3.43 -9.67 7.11
C ARG A 66 -3.34 -10.78 8.16
N GLY A 67 -3.76 -11.98 7.81
CA GLY A 67 -3.65 -13.15 8.67
C GLY A 67 -2.20 -13.62 8.85
N TRP A 68 -1.95 -14.40 9.91
CA TRP A 68 -0.70 -15.14 10.08
C TRP A 68 0.58 -14.27 10.11
N ARG A 69 0.58 -13.22 10.92
CA ARG A 69 1.78 -12.37 11.12
C ARG A 69 3.02 -13.13 11.59
N THR A 70 2.84 -14.31 12.17
CA THR A 70 3.90 -15.19 12.64
C THR A 70 4.52 -16.03 11.53
N VAL A 71 3.93 -16.07 10.35
CA VAL A 71 4.44 -16.83 9.21
C VAL A 71 5.35 -15.96 8.36
N TRP A 72 6.56 -16.41 8.13
CA TRP A 72 7.48 -15.79 7.18
C TRP A 72 7.55 -16.63 5.89
N PRO A 73 7.55 -16.02 4.70
CA PRO A 73 7.36 -14.59 4.41
C PRO A 73 5.92 -14.11 4.61
N SER A 74 5.75 -12.83 4.94
CA SER A 74 4.43 -12.22 5.13
C SER A 74 3.57 -12.37 3.89
N ARG A 75 2.26 -12.61 4.08
CA ARG A 75 1.27 -12.71 3.01
C ARG A 75 0.55 -11.39 2.72
N GLU A 76 0.95 -10.31 3.39
CA GLU A 76 0.36 -9.00 3.24
C GLU A 76 0.87 -8.29 1.97
N PHE A 77 0.54 -8.83 0.80
CA PHE A 77 0.91 -8.25 -0.48
C PHE A 77 -0.17 -8.49 -1.55
N TRP A 78 -0.16 -7.69 -2.59
CA TRP A 78 -0.88 -7.97 -3.84
C TRP A 78 0.04 -8.65 -4.83
N HIS A 79 1.23 -8.10 -5.00
CA HIS A 79 2.29 -8.60 -5.86
C HIS A 79 3.57 -8.74 -5.05
N ARG A 80 4.26 -9.85 -5.22
CA ARG A 80 5.53 -10.15 -4.59
C ARG A 80 6.59 -10.43 -5.64
N LEU A 81 7.71 -9.74 -5.53
CA LEU A 81 8.90 -10.04 -6.33
C LEU A 81 9.63 -11.24 -5.73
N ARG A 82 9.96 -12.19 -6.57
CA ARG A 82 10.86 -13.30 -6.24
C ARG A 82 12.02 -13.32 -7.21
N VAL A 83 13.22 -13.45 -6.68
CA VAL A 83 14.46 -13.59 -7.45
C VAL A 83 15.05 -14.95 -7.12
N ILE A 84 15.25 -15.77 -8.13
CA ILE A 84 15.86 -17.09 -8.00
C ILE A 84 17.19 -17.07 -8.74
N ARG A 85 18.26 -17.31 -7.99
CA ARG A 85 19.58 -17.48 -8.55
C ARG A 85 19.92 -18.95 -8.62
N THR A 86 20.03 -19.46 -9.84
CA THR A 86 20.52 -20.81 -10.10
C THR A 86 22.04 -20.79 -10.37
N GLN A 87 22.64 -21.94 -10.52
CA GLN A 87 24.09 -22.05 -10.78
C GLN A 87 24.52 -21.29 -12.06
N HIS A 88 23.68 -21.22 -13.09
CA HIS A 88 24.00 -20.66 -14.38
C HIS A 88 23.12 -19.48 -14.82
N HIS A 89 21.96 -19.32 -14.21
CA HIS A 89 20.96 -18.35 -14.62
C HIS A 89 20.35 -17.61 -13.45
N ILE A 90 19.82 -16.44 -13.75
CA ILE A 90 19.06 -15.61 -12.83
C ILE A 90 17.66 -15.50 -13.41
N GLU A 91 16.66 -15.73 -12.57
CA GLU A 91 15.24 -15.63 -12.89
C GLU A 91 14.59 -14.70 -11.88
N ALA A 92 13.86 -13.71 -12.35
CA ALA A 92 13.07 -12.83 -11.53
C ALA A 92 11.63 -12.84 -12.02
N PHE A 93 10.68 -12.95 -11.10
CA PHE A 93 9.27 -12.96 -11.45
C PHE A 93 8.43 -12.31 -10.37
N VAL A 94 7.31 -11.75 -10.81
CA VAL A 94 6.31 -11.13 -9.96
C VAL A 94 5.13 -12.09 -9.83
N GLU A 95 4.88 -12.51 -8.61
CA GLU A 95 3.81 -13.43 -8.24
C GLU A 95 2.66 -12.62 -7.62
N HIS A 96 1.46 -12.80 -8.16
CA HIS A 96 0.25 -12.28 -7.53
C HIS A 96 -0.15 -13.16 -6.33
N ARG A 97 -0.91 -12.62 -5.37
CA ARG A 97 -1.37 -13.35 -4.17
C ARG A 97 -2.12 -14.65 -4.48
N SER A 98 -2.69 -14.79 -5.68
CA SER A 98 -3.34 -16.02 -6.15
C SER A 98 -2.35 -17.14 -6.48
N GLY A 99 -1.05 -16.91 -6.43
CA GLY A 99 0.00 -17.85 -6.82
C GLY A 99 0.34 -17.83 -8.31
N GLN A 100 -0.30 -16.98 -9.10
CA GLN A 100 0.00 -16.85 -10.53
C GLN A 100 1.18 -15.91 -10.74
N VAL A 101 2.09 -16.30 -11.64
CA VAL A 101 3.16 -15.43 -12.12
C VAL A 101 2.58 -14.49 -13.18
N VAL A 102 2.65 -13.19 -12.91
CA VAL A 102 2.10 -12.14 -13.79
C VAL A 102 3.15 -11.67 -14.78
N VAL A 103 4.37 -11.43 -14.30
CA VAL A 103 5.50 -10.94 -15.09
C VAL A 103 6.72 -11.75 -14.71
N SER A 104 7.54 -12.07 -15.70
CA SER A 104 8.82 -12.77 -15.48
C SER A 104 9.91 -12.22 -16.39
N ALA A 105 11.14 -12.29 -15.95
CA ALA A 105 12.33 -12.01 -16.76
C ALA A 105 13.45 -12.98 -16.35
N SER A 106 14.17 -13.51 -17.30
CA SER A 106 15.22 -14.49 -17.03
C SER A 106 16.39 -14.32 -17.99
N THR A 107 17.60 -14.59 -17.48
CA THR A 107 18.80 -14.69 -18.34
C THR A 107 18.78 -15.86 -19.33
N ARG A 108 17.78 -16.76 -19.24
CA ARG A 108 17.53 -17.81 -20.24
C ARG A 108 16.94 -17.25 -21.52
N GLU A 109 16.24 -16.11 -21.44
CA GLU A 109 15.66 -15.46 -22.60
C GLU A 109 16.74 -15.00 -23.57
N TRP A 110 16.61 -15.37 -24.84
CA TRP A 110 17.58 -15.03 -25.88
C TRP A 110 17.79 -13.52 -26.01
N ALA A 111 16.72 -12.75 -25.92
CA ALA A 111 16.76 -11.29 -26.03
C ALA A 111 17.67 -10.65 -24.98
N ILE A 112 17.69 -11.17 -23.77
CA ILE A 112 18.54 -10.70 -22.67
C ILE A 112 19.93 -11.31 -22.79
N LYS A 113 20.01 -12.63 -23.00
CA LYS A 113 21.26 -13.38 -23.00
C LYS A 113 22.25 -12.87 -24.01
N ARG A 114 21.81 -12.48 -25.22
CA ARG A 114 22.71 -12.02 -26.32
C ARG A 114 23.51 -10.76 -25.98
N HIS A 115 23.02 -9.96 -24.98
CA HIS A 115 23.66 -8.72 -24.55
C HIS A 115 24.56 -8.89 -23.33
N LEU A 116 24.58 -10.08 -22.75
CA LEU A 116 25.29 -10.38 -21.52
C LEU A 116 26.58 -11.15 -21.80
N TYR A 117 27.67 -10.71 -21.20
CA TYR A 117 28.94 -11.48 -21.21
C TYR A 117 28.80 -12.76 -20.37
N SER A 118 28.09 -12.68 -19.22
CA SER A 118 27.86 -13.83 -18.37
C SER A 118 26.44 -13.77 -17.81
N THR A 119 25.78 -14.93 -17.70
CA THR A 119 24.38 -15.05 -17.29
C THR A 119 24.16 -15.05 -15.76
N ARG A 120 25.24 -14.97 -14.97
CA ARG A 120 25.18 -15.06 -13.50
C ARG A 120 25.86 -13.91 -12.77
N ASN A 121 26.39 -12.94 -13.50
CA ASN A 121 27.10 -11.79 -12.93
C ASN A 121 26.11 -10.76 -12.34
N VAL A 122 26.65 -9.83 -11.58
CA VAL A 122 25.88 -8.69 -11.03
C VAL A 122 25.25 -7.85 -12.15
N VAL A 123 25.98 -7.65 -13.25
CA VAL A 123 25.47 -6.96 -14.45
C VAL A 123 24.26 -7.69 -15.06
N ALA A 124 24.25 -9.03 -15.01
CA ALA A 124 23.10 -9.81 -15.46
C ALA A 124 21.89 -9.61 -14.55
N CYS A 125 22.09 -9.51 -13.22
CA CYS A 125 21.00 -9.18 -12.28
C CYS A 125 20.40 -7.80 -12.58
N GLU A 126 21.26 -6.80 -12.79
CA GLU A 126 20.84 -5.44 -13.13
C GLU A 126 20.05 -5.40 -14.44
N SER A 127 20.51 -6.09 -15.47
CA SER A 127 19.82 -6.18 -16.77
C SER A 127 18.45 -6.85 -16.64
N VAL A 128 18.35 -7.95 -15.89
CA VAL A 128 17.08 -8.63 -15.62
C VAL A 128 16.15 -7.73 -14.83
N GLY A 129 16.70 -6.99 -13.84
CA GLY A 129 15.91 -6.04 -13.03
C GLY A 129 15.31 -4.92 -13.89
N ARG A 130 16.09 -4.32 -14.80
CA ARG A 130 15.58 -3.29 -15.72
C ARG A 130 14.48 -3.81 -16.63
N VAL A 131 14.70 -4.96 -17.28
CA VAL A 131 13.68 -5.57 -18.14
C VAL A 131 12.42 -5.94 -17.37
N LEU A 132 12.59 -6.45 -16.14
CA LEU A 132 11.43 -6.76 -15.29
C LEU A 132 10.65 -5.50 -14.91
N ALA A 133 11.35 -4.41 -14.57
CA ALA A 133 10.72 -3.14 -14.24
C ALA A 133 9.93 -2.57 -15.43
N GLU A 134 10.49 -2.58 -16.63
CA GLU A 134 9.79 -2.17 -17.85
C GLU A 134 8.54 -3.00 -18.09
N ARG A 135 8.64 -4.32 -17.98
CA ARG A 135 7.48 -5.22 -18.11
C ARG A 135 6.44 -5.02 -17.03
N CYS A 136 6.84 -4.67 -15.80
CA CYS A 136 5.91 -4.33 -14.72
C CYS A 136 5.16 -3.03 -15.02
N LEU A 137 5.84 -2.01 -15.54
CA LEU A 137 5.20 -0.76 -15.94
C LEU A 137 4.22 -0.99 -17.10
N GLU A 138 4.60 -1.75 -18.11
CA GLU A 138 3.70 -2.14 -19.22
C GLU A 138 2.47 -2.92 -18.72
N ALA A 139 2.70 -3.81 -17.75
CA ALA A 139 1.63 -4.55 -17.09
C ALA A 139 0.82 -3.70 -16.09
N GLY A 140 1.19 -2.45 -15.79
CA GLY A 140 0.55 -1.55 -14.84
C GLY A 140 0.70 -2.00 -13.38
N ILE A 141 1.79 -2.67 -13.02
CA ILE A 141 2.10 -3.07 -11.64
C ILE A 141 2.99 -2.01 -11.02
N ASN A 142 2.42 -1.19 -10.13
CA ASN A 142 3.16 -0.12 -9.46
C ASN A 142 3.57 -0.50 -8.03
N PHE A 143 2.90 -1.49 -7.44
CA PHE A 143 3.13 -1.88 -6.05
C PHE A 143 3.57 -3.34 -5.99
N MET A 144 4.77 -3.58 -5.52
CA MET A 144 5.27 -4.91 -5.25
C MET A 144 6.03 -4.95 -3.92
N VAL A 145 6.06 -6.11 -3.29
CA VAL A 145 6.78 -6.35 -2.04
C VAL A 145 7.93 -7.30 -2.33
N TYR A 146 9.12 -6.93 -1.91
CA TYR A 146 10.30 -7.79 -1.93
C TYR A 146 10.71 -8.16 -0.51
N GLN A 147 10.81 -9.43 -0.23
CA GLN A 147 11.19 -9.98 1.07
C GLN A 147 12.29 -11.01 0.87
N PRO A 148 13.55 -10.57 0.74
CA PRO A 148 14.67 -11.49 0.62
C PRO A 148 14.91 -12.22 1.95
N THR A 149 15.42 -13.44 1.85
CA THR A 149 15.95 -14.14 3.04
C THR A 149 17.21 -13.43 3.54
N PRO A 150 17.58 -13.56 4.83
CA PRO A 150 18.75 -12.86 5.37
C PRO A 150 20.03 -13.10 4.58
N TRP A 151 20.24 -14.32 4.06
CA TRP A 151 21.43 -14.64 3.25
C TRP A 151 21.33 -14.08 1.81
N GLU A 152 20.14 -13.98 1.25
CA GLU A 152 19.92 -13.33 -0.03
C GLU A 152 20.13 -11.82 0.10
N ALA A 153 19.65 -11.20 1.17
CA ALA A 153 19.83 -9.78 1.44
C ALA A 153 21.30 -9.37 1.54
N ALA A 154 22.16 -10.28 1.98
CA ALA A 154 23.60 -10.04 2.06
C ALA A 154 24.34 -10.25 0.73
N SER A 155 23.67 -10.68 -0.34
CA SER A 155 24.28 -10.91 -1.63
C SER A 155 24.28 -9.64 -2.50
N ASP A 156 25.39 -9.40 -3.23
CA ASP A 156 25.53 -8.24 -4.11
C ASP A 156 24.43 -8.13 -5.19
N SER A 157 23.84 -9.26 -5.56
CA SER A 157 22.77 -9.32 -6.56
C SER A 157 21.46 -8.70 -6.10
N THR A 158 21.17 -8.73 -4.80
CA THR A 158 19.96 -8.16 -4.22
C THR A 158 20.10 -6.67 -3.96
N LEU A 159 21.29 -6.20 -3.64
CA LEU A 159 21.54 -4.78 -3.41
C LEU A 159 21.26 -3.93 -4.66
N ARG A 160 21.52 -4.49 -5.86
CA ARG A 160 21.30 -3.78 -7.13
C ARG A 160 19.91 -3.95 -7.73
N SER A 161 19.09 -4.83 -7.21
CA SER A 161 17.69 -4.97 -7.67
C SER A 161 16.70 -4.03 -6.96
N ASN A 162 17.20 -3.25 -5.98
CA ASN A 162 16.39 -2.30 -5.20
C ASN A 162 16.52 -0.84 -5.69
N ASP A 163 17.41 -0.56 -6.61
CA ASP A 163 17.55 0.73 -7.29
C ASP A 163 16.71 0.75 -8.58
#